data_f8b9b53a87e42f7c93c0cfe7b71d51b7
#
_entry.id   f8b9b53a87e42f7c93c0cfe7b71d51b7
#
_cell.length_a   1.000
_cell.length_b   1.000
_cell.length_c   1.000
_cell.angle_alpha   90.00
_cell.angle_beta   90.00
_cell.angle_gamma   90.00
#
_symmetry.space_group_name_H-M   'P 1'
#
loop_
_entity.id
_entity.type
_entity.pdbx_description
1 polymer ?
#
loop_
_entity_poly.entity_id
_entity_poly.type
_entity_poly.pdbx_seq_one_letter_code
_entity_poly.pdbx_strand_id
1 'polypeptide(L)'
;MKKFGKVVVKLRIPILVLSFLLLIPSVLGYFNTRVNYDILYYLPSDIDTMQGQDILLDDFGKGAYAMVVVDGMNKSNVSKLVKKVEGVDHVASVISYSGIVGDDVPSEILPDKFRSYFENEDSGATLFAIFFDDTTSSDDTMKAIQEVRDVTDNQCYIAGMSAVVTDTKTMAEKETPFYVLVAVVLVCIVLAIFMDSFLVPVFFMLSIGMAIVYNLGSNYFLGEVSYITKALAAVLQLGVTLDYSIFLWHSYKEAKEETPDDHQEAMAVAIGNTLTSVVGSSITTVAGFIALCFMSFTLGLDLGVVMAKGVVLGVIGCVTILPSFILTFDKALEKTMHREIMPNFDKPARWIVNHSWIFLIIFVLLLGPAIYGYNNTKVYYDLSDTLPEKLNCSQANKMLADNFDGTNSIYMILADSNLSAEDSNAMMNEVNDLDGISFALSIDSALGGEIPTEMLPDSLVSELKGDEYQIMMVST
;
A
#
# COMPACT_ATOMS: atom_id res chain seq x y z
N MET A 1 -35.64 19.71 -6.64
CA MET A 1 -34.22 19.94 -6.85
C MET A 1 -33.85 21.37 -7.25
N LYS A 2 -34.59 22.05 -8.10
CA LYS A 2 -34.37 23.49 -8.44
C LYS A 2 -34.34 24.42 -7.20
N LYS A 3 -35.15 24.15 -6.14
CA LYS A 3 -35.08 24.92 -4.86
C LYS A 3 -33.72 24.85 -4.19
N PHE A 4 -33.06 23.66 -4.21
CA PHE A 4 -31.71 23.47 -3.67
C PHE A 4 -30.68 24.28 -4.47
N GLY A 5 -30.75 24.24 -5.81
CA GLY A 5 -29.89 25.04 -6.67
C GLY A 5 -29.98 26.55 -6.36
N LYS A 6 -31.20 27.09 -6.15
CA LYS A 6 -31.39 28.51 -5.74
C LYS A 6 -30.73 28.84 -4.41
N VAL A 7 -30.75 27.91 -3.43
CA VAL A 7 -30.08 28.11 -2.14
C VAL A 7 -28.55 28.13 -2.31
N VAL A 8 -27.98 27.20 -3.07
CA VAL A 8 -26.53 27.14 -3.37
C VAL A 8 -26.07 28.44 -4.06
N VAL A 9 -26.79 28.87 -5.09
CA VAL A 9 -26.47 30.10 -5.82
C VAL A 9 -26.50 31.34 -4.93
N LYS A 10 -27.52 31.45 -4.04
CA LYS A 10 -27.64 32.54 -3.08
C LYS A 10 -26.51 32.55 -2.05
N LEU A 11 -26.09 31.36 -1.60
CA LEU A 11 -25.05 31.17 -0.56
C LEU A 11 -23.66 30.93 -1.14
N ARG A 12 -23.40 31.21 -2.43
CA ARG A 12 -22.13 30.89 -3.09
C ARG A 12 -20.89 31.42 -2.36
N ILE A 13 -20.92 32.66 -1.87
CA ILE A 13 -19.78 33.24 -1.14
C ILE A 13 -19.57 32.58 0.24
N PRO A 14 -20.61 32.47 1.11
CA PRO A 14 -20.52 31.67 2.33
C PRO A 14 -20.01 30.24 2.10
N ILE A 15 -20.46 29.56 1.04
CA ILE A 15 -20.00 28.21 0.69
C ILE A 15 -18.50 28.19 0.42
N LEU A 16 -17.99 29.12 -0.41
CA LEU A 16 -16.55 29.22 -0.70
C LEU A 16 -15.74 29.50 0.59
N VAL A 17 -16.20 30.47 1.40
CA VAL A 17 -15.51 30.79 2.66
C VAL A 17 -15.47 29.58 3.59
N LEU A 18 -16.60 28.88 3.76
CA LEU A 18 -16.67 27.66 4.57
C LEU A 18 -15.77 26.56 4.01
N SER A 19 -15.75 26.39 2.68
CA SER A 19 -14.89 25.39 2.03
C SER A 19 -13.41 25.67 2.30
N PHE A 20 -12.95 26.92 2.20
CA PHE A 20 -11.57 27.25 2.52
C PHE A 20 -11.27 27.08 4.02
N LEU A 21 -12.21 27.41 4.92
CA LEU A 21 -12.04 27.19 6.35
C LEU A 21 -11.94 25.70 6.69
N LEU A 22 -12.69 24.84 6.04
CA LEU A 22 -12.66 23.38 6.24
C LEU A 22 -11.35 22.74 5.73
N LEU A 23 -10.61 23.38 4.83
CA LEU A 23 -9.28 22.88 4.43
C LEU A 23 -8.31 22.82 5.60
N ILE A 24 -8.39 23.79 6.55
CA ILE A 24 -7.44 23.85 7.67
C ILE A 24 -7.50 22.55 8.51
N PRO A 25 -8.65 22.16 9.10
CA PRO A 25 -8.71 20.92 9.86
C PRO A 25 -8.47 19.68 8.99
N SER A 26 -8.83 19.71 7.70
CA SER A 26 -8.60 18.57 6.80
C SER A 26 -7.12 18.37 6.52
N VAL A 27 -6.34 19.43 6.31
CA VAL A 27 -4.89 19.35 6.14
C VAL A 27 -4.23 18.84 7.43
N LEU A 28 -4.65 19.36 8.59
CA LEU A 28 -4.16 18.86 9.89
C LEU A 28 -4.49 17.36 10.06
N GLY A 29 -5.71 16.94 9.74
CA GLY A 29 -6.10 15.53 9.78
C GLY A 29 -5.28 14.67 8.84
N TYR A 30 -5.00 15.14 7.63
CA TYR A 30 -4.16 14.43 6.66
C TYR A 30 -2.76 14.11 7.20
N PHE A 31 -2.10 15.08 7.84
CA PHE A 31 -0.77 14.87 8.41
C PHE A 31 -0.76 14.03 9.69
N ASN A 32 -1.88 13.97 10.42
CA ASN A 32 -2.01 13.19 11.64
C ASN A 32 -2.64 11.81 11.41
N THR A 33 -3.03 11.46 10.19
CA THR A 33 -3.51 10.12 9.85
C THR A 33 -2.32 9.19 9.65
N ARG A 34 -2.23 8.12 10.43
CA ARG A 34 -1.20 7.08 10.25
C ARG A 34 -1.45 6.33 8.93
N VAL A 35 -0.36 6.02 8.22
CA VAL A 35 -0.42 5.22 6.99
C VAL A 35 0.27 3.90 7.23
N ASN A 36 -0.45 2.80 7.06
CA ASN A 36 0.07 1.45 7.19
C ASN A 36 0.59 0.96 5.84
N TYR A 37 1.84 0.51 5.81
CA TYR A 37 2.52 0.03 4.61
C TYR A 37 2.61 -1.49 4.53
N ASP A 38 2.20 -2.20 5.59
CA ASP A 38 2.13 -3.64 5.62
C ASP A 38 0.75 -4.13 5.18
N ILE A 39 0.70 -4.85 4.06
CA ILE A 39 -0.56 -5.41 3.56
C ILE A 39 -1.02 -6.62 4.38
N LEU A 40 -0.08 -7.33 5.03
CA LEU A 40 -0.40 -8.51 5.83
C LEU A 40 -1.16 -8.13 7.10
N TYR A 41 -0.97 -6.92 7.61
CA TYR A 41 -1.74 -6.37 8.74
C TYR A 41 -3.27 -6.42 8.52
N TYR A 42 -3.71 -6.39 7.26
CA TYR A 42 -5.14 -6.43 6.91
C TYR A 42 -5.71 -7.85 6.81
N LEU A 43 -4.93 -8.88 7.08
CA LEU A 43 -5.42 -10.25 7.17
C LEU A 43 -6.37 -10.42 8.36
N PRO A 44 -7.33 -11.37 8.29
CA PRO A 44 -8.21 -11.69 9.41
C PRO A 44 -7.39 -12.11 10.64
N SER A 45 -7.74 -11.60 11.82
CA SER A 45 -7.01 -11.91 13.07
C SER A 45 -7.21 -13.34 13.58
N ASP A 46 -8.17 -14.07 13.02
CA ASP A 46 -8.50 -15.45 13.40
C ASP A 46 -7.71 -16.52 12.64
N ILE A 47 -6.85 -16.13 11.70
CA ILE A 47 -5.96 -17.08 11.00
C ILE A 47 -4.71 -17.37 11.82
N ASP A 48 -4.20 -18.59 11.70
CA ASP A 48 -3.05 -19.10 12.48
C ASP A 48 -1.82 -18.19 12.35
N THR A 49 -1.55 -17.65 11.17
CA THR A 49 -0.42 -16.75 10.93
C THR A 49 -0.50 -15.46 11.77
N MET A 50 -1.68 -14.87 11.92
CA MET A 50 -1.85 -13.66 12.71
C MET A 50 -1.78 -13.96 14.21
N GLN A 51 -2.39 -15.07 14.65
CA GLN A 51 -2.27 -15.53 16.03
C GLN A 51 -0.81 -15.86 16.38
N GLY A 52 -0.09 -16.50 15.47
CA GLY A 52 1.34 -16.77 15.65
C GLY A 52 2.18 -15.50 15.74
N GLN A 53 1.85 -14.46 14.97
CA GLN A 53 2.54 -13.17 15.06
C GLN A 53 2.30 -12.48 16.41
N ASP A 54 1.08 -12.56 16.94
CA ASP A 54 0.75 -12.02 18.27
C ASP A 54 1.53 -12.76 19.37
N ILE A 55 1.62 -14.09 19.31
CA ILE A 55 2.42 -14.91 20.24
C ILE A 55 3.90 -14.57 20.14
N LEU A 56 4.44 -14.41 18.92
CA LEU A 56 5.85 -14.02 18.74
C LEU A 56 6.16 -12.65 19.36
N LEU A 57 5.23 -11.72 19.27
CA LEU A 57 5.39 -10.39 19.88
C LEU A 57 5.25 -10.45 21.42
N ASP A 58 4.17 -11.08 21.91
CA ASP A 58 3.80 -11.04 23.33
C ASP A 58 4.70 -11.92 24.19
N ASP A 59 5.02 -13.15 23.73
CA ASP A 59 5.78 -14.14 24.51
C ASP A 59 7.30 -14.04 24.29
N PHE A 60 7.72 -13.64 23.07
CA PHE A 60 9.13 -13.58 22.69
C PHE A 60 9.67 -12.17 22.49
N GLY A 61 8.82 -11.15 22.51
CA GLY A 61 9.20 -9.79 22.21
C GLY A 61 9.75 -9.60 20.76
N LYS A 62 9.30 -10.43 19.82
CA LYS A 62 9.78 -10.49 18.43
C LYS A 62 8.61 -10.21 17.47
N GLY A 63 8.29 -8.95 17.25
CA GLY A 63 7.19 -8.53 16.38
C GLY A 63 7.54 -8.50 14.89
N ALA A 64 8.82 -8.38 14.56
CA ALA A 64 9.31 -8.31 13.18
C ALA A 64 10.73 -8.84 13.06
N TYR A 65 11.15 -9.20 11.84
CA TYR A 65 12.52 -9.65 11.57
C TYR A 65 13.05 -9.12 10.24
N ALA A 66 14.38 -9.07 10.15
CA ALA A 66 15.12 -8.81 8.92
C ALA A 66 16.37 -9.70 8.88
N MET A 67 16.87 -9.96 7.69
CA MET A 67 18.10 -10.68 7.45
C MET A 67 19.17 -9.75 6.88
N VAL A 68 20.39 -9.85 7.35
CA VAL A 68 21.51 -9.07 6.86
C VAL A 68 22.53 -9.98 6.22
N VAL A 69 22.71 -9.80 4.91
CA VAL A 69 23.79 -10.43 4.16
C VAL A 69 24.98 -9.48 4.14
N VAL A 70 26.12 -9.93 4.59
CA VAL A 70 27.38 -9.17 4.58
C VAL A 70 28.31 -9.78 3.54
N ASP A 71 28.70 -8.98 2.55
CA ASP A 71 29.54 -9.42 1.44
C ASP A 71 31.01 -9.15 1.71
N GLY A 72 31.83 -10.19 1.74
CA GLY A 72 33.30 -10.14 1.75
C GLY A 72 33.93 -9.47 2.98
N MET A 73 33.22 -9.32 4.10
CA MET A 73 33.77 -8.77 5.34
C MET A 73 34.44 -9.87 6.19
N ASN A 74 35.54 -9.54 6.85
CA ASN A 74 36.17 -10.50 7.75
C ASN A 74 35.35 -10.71 9.04
N LYS A 75 35.41 -11.91 9.63
CA LYS A 75 34.62 -12.34 10.79
C LYS A 75 34.71 -11.39 11.99
N SER A 76 35.92 -10.89 12.31
CA SER A 76 36.09 -9.94 13.42
C SER A 76 35.36 -8.60 13.20
N ASN A 77 35.21 -8.16 11.96
CA ASN A 77 34.47 -6.95 11.64
C ASN A 77 32.96 -7.22 11.63
N VAL A 78 32.52 -8.41 11.17
CA VAL A 78 31.12 -8.86 11.27
C VAL A 78 30.68 -8.90 12.73
N SER A 79 31.47 -9.48 13.63
CA SER A 79 31.16 -9.50 15.06
C SER A 79 31.05 -8.09 15.69
N LYS A 80 31.92 -7.15 15.29
CA LYS A 80 31.80 -5.76 15.72
C LYS A 80 30.58 -5.07 15.15
N LEU A 81 30.19 -5.42 13.92
CA LEU A 81 28.99 -4.91 13.28
C LEU A 81 27.74 -5.41 14.00
N VAL A 82 27.66 -6.70 14.31
CA VAL A 82 26.57 -7.30 15.09
C VAL A 82 26.37 -6.55 16.40
N LYS A 83 27.46 -6.29 17.17
CA LYS A 83 27.40 -5.52 18.42
C LYS A 83 26.90 -4.08 18.23
N LYS A 84 27.16 -3.46 17.09
CA LYS A 84 26.60 -2.14 16.79
C LYS A 84 25.12 -2.21 16.47
N VAL A 85 24.70 -3.23 15.73
CA VAL A 85 23.30 -3.46 15.38
C VAL A 85 22.47 -3.80 16.62
N GLU A 86 23.00 -4.61 17.54
CA GLU A 86 22.38 -4.88 18.85
C GLU A 86 22.16 -3.61 19.70
N GLY A 87 22.96 -2.59 19.48
CA GLY A 87 22.84 -1.29 20.16
C GLY A 87 21.86 -0.31 19.51
N VAL A 88 21.20 -0.67 18.42
CA VAL A 88 20.17 0.17 17.76
C VAL A 88 18.86 0.06 18.55
N ASP A 89 18.21 1.20 18.76
CA ASP A 89 16.91 1.24 19.43
C ASP A 89 15.88 0.37 18.69
N HIS A 90 15.03 -0.33 19.42
CA HIS A 90 14.02 -1.27 18.92
C HIS A 90 14.56 -2.53 18.24
N VAL A 91 15.84 -2.81 18.31
CA VAL A 91 16.40 -4.13 18.02
C VAL A 91 16.25 -5.00 19.29
N ALA A 92 15.40 -6.03 19.22
CA ALA A 92 15.16 -6.93 20.33
C ALA A 92 16.32 -7.92 20.52
N SER A 93 16.76 -8.55 19.42
CA SER A 93 17.90 -9.47 19.43
C SER A 93 18.52 -9.65 18.05
N VAL A 94 19.77 -10.13 18.01
CA VAL A 94 20.47 -10.47 16.78
C VAL A 94 20.98 -11.92 16.86
N ILE A 95 20.52 -12.75 15.94
CA ILE A 95 21.00 -14.13 15.81
C ILE A 95 22.12 -14.16 14.78
N SER A 96 23.32 -14.40 15.23
CA SER A 96 24.53 -14.47 14.40
C SER A 96 25.40 -15.66 14.82
N TYR A 97 26.31 -16.05 13.93
CA TYR A 97 27.30 -17.07 14.25
C TYR A 97 28.02 -16.77 15.56
N SER A 98 28.57 -15.56 15.70
CA SER A 98 29.33 -15.18 16.91
C SER A 98 28.46 -15.10 18.18
N GLY A 99 27.18 -14.77 18.05
CA GLY A 99 26.23 -14.73 19.15
C GLY A 99 25.90 -16.12 19.71
N ILE A 100 25.87 -17.14 18.82
CA ILE A 100 25.55 -18.53 19.22
C ILE A 100 26.76 -19.23 19.79
N VAL A 101 27.91 -19.15 19.13
CA VAL A 101 29.07 -19.99 19.42
C VAL A 101 30.16 -19.23 20.18
N GLY A 102 30.12 -17.91 20.13
CA GLY A 102 31.15 -17.01 20.68
C GLY A 102 32.23 -16.62 19.68
N ASP A 103 32.84 -15.45 19.91
CA ASP A 103 33.85 -14.88 19.02
C ASP A 103 35.15 -15.70 18.93
N ASP A 104 35.42 -16.55 19.94
CA ASP A 104 36.67 -17.30 20.09
C ASP A 104 36.62 -18.72 19.49
N VAL A 105 35.46 -19.18 19.02
CA VAL A 105 35.31 -20.55 18.48
C VAL A 105 35.52 -20.50 16.97
N PRO A 106 36.53 -21.19 16.44
CA PRO A 106 36.74 -21.29 14.98
C PRO A 106 35.57 -22.02 14.29
N SER A 107 35.07 -21.48 13.18
CA SER A 107 33.94 -22.08 12.45
C SER A 107 34.23 -23.47 11.90
N GLU A 108 35.50 -23.80 11.70
CA GLU A 108 35.98 -25.10 11.17
C GLU A 108 35.74 -26.27 12.15
N ILE A 109 35.42 -26.00 13.41
CA ILE A 109 35.14 -27.03 14.44
C ILE A 109 33.68 -27.48 14.38
N LEU A 110 32.78 -26.66 13.82
CA LEU A 110 31.35 -26.94 13.77
C LEU A 110 30.98 -27.79 12.55
N PRO A 111 29.83 -28.50 12.62
CA PRO A 111 29.29 -29.22 11.46
C PRO A 111 29.10 -28.31 10.26
N ASP A 112 29.50 -28.79 9.07
CA ASP A 112 29.39 -28.02 7.82
C ASP A 112 27.97 -27.51 7.57
N LYS A 113 26.95 -28.33 7.91
CA LYS A 113 25.53 -27.96 7.79
C LYS A 113 25.18 -26.73 8.63
N PHE A 114 25.67 -26.67 9.90
CA PHE A 114 25.43 -25.53 10.77
C PHE A 114 26.13 -24.26 10.26
N ARG A 115 27.35 -24.40 9.78
CA ARG A 115 28.14 -23.29 9.24
C ARG A 115 27.51 -22.70 8.00
N SER A 116 26.95 -23.53 7.09
CA SER A 116 26.34 -23.09 5.85
C SER A 116 25.10 -22.18 6.04
N TYR A 117 24.46 -22.17 7.22
CA TYR A 117 23.39 -21.25 7.52
C TYR A 117 23.85 -19.80 7.74
N PHE A 118 25.10 -19.62 8.16
CA PHE A 118 25.65 -18.30 8.49
C PHE A 118 26.77 -17.84 7.56
N GLU A 119 27.41 -18.76 6.88
CA GLU A 119 28.58 -18.47 6.04
C GLU A 119 28.49 -19.22 4.72
N ASN A 120 28.68 -18.51 3.61
CA ASN A 120 28.90 -19.10 2.31
C ASN A 120 30.41 -19.11 2.02
N GLU A 121 31.03 -20.27 1.95
CA GLU A 121 32.49 -20.41 1.74
C GLU A 121 32.93 -19.98 0.34
N ASP A 122 32.08 -20.16 -0.69
CA ASP A 122 32.42 -19.88 -2.08
C ASP A 122 32.47 -18.37 -2.33
N SER A 123 31.52 -17.61 -1.77
CA SER A 123 31.44 -16.15 -1.93
C SER A 123 32.08 -15.36 -0.78
N GLY A 124 32.25 -15.97 0.39
CA GLY A 124 32.67 -15.30 1.61
C GLY A 124 31.58 -14.43 2.24
N ALA A 125 30.33 -14.61 1.83
CA ALA A 125 29.20 -13.91 2.42
C ALA A 125 28.83 -14.47 3.79
N THR A 126 28.42 -13.57 4.70
CA THR A 126 27.96 -13.93 6.06
C THR A 126 26.52 -13.48 6.25
N LEU A 127 25.72 -14.27 6.96
CA LEU A 127 24.31 -14.00 7.27
C LEU A 127 24.10 -13.85 8.77
N PHE A 128 23.30 -12.87 9.17
CA PHE A 128 22.71 -12.80 10.51
C PHE A 128 21.28 -12.28 10.45
N ALA A 129 20.46 -12.66 11.42
CA ALA A 129 19.08 -12.23 11.54
C ALA A 129 18.93 -11.20 12.65
N ILE A 130 18.08 -10.21 12.43
CA ILE A 130 17.70 -9.16 13.40
C ILE A 130 16.23 -9.35 13.72
N PHE A 131 15.90 -9.34 15.01
CA PHE A 131 14.51 -9.26 15.48
C PHE A 131 14.25 -7.89 16.09
N PHE A 132 13.04 -7.38 15.88
CA PHE A 132 12.59 -6.10 16.39
C PHE A 132 11.48 -6.31 17.43
N ASP A 133 11.39 -5.39 18.38
CA ASP A 133 10.48 -5.44 19.52
C ASP A 133 9.05 -5.00 19.20
N ASP A 134 8.78 -4.63 17.95
CA ASP A 134 7.45 -4.22 17.47
C ASP A 134 7.16 -4.81 16.08
N THR A 135 5.92 -4.63 15.61
CA THR A 135 5.43 -5.23 14.36
C THR A 135 6.13 -4.65 13.12
N THR A 136 6.07 -5.39 12.01
CA THR A 136 6.67 -5.01 10.72
C THR A 136 6.21 -3.64 10.21
N SER A 137 4.97 -3.25 10.49
CA SER A 137 4.38 -1.97 10.07
C SER A 137 4.57 -0.83 11.07
N SER A 138 5.22 -1.09 12.21
CA SER A 138 5.50 -0.07 13.20
C SER A 138 6.46 1.00 12.68
N ASP A 139 6.21 2.25 13.06
CA ASP A 139 7.13 3.34 12.74
C ASP A 139 8.49 3.16 13.45
N ASP A 140 8.51 2.52 14.62
CA ASP A 140 9.71 2.24 15.39
C ASP A 140 10.56 1.16 14.70
N THR A 141 9.94 0.06 14.22
CA THR A 141 10.63 -0.95 13.41
C THR A 141 11.20 -0.37 12.12
N MET A 142 10.43 0.45 11.39
CA MET A 142 10.91 1.09 10.16
C MET A 142 12.06 2.07 10.42
N LYS A 143 12.03 2.77 11.55
CA LYS A 143 13.11 3.65 11.99
C LYS A 143 14.35 2.84 12.36
N ALA A 144 14.20 1.75 13.10
CA ALA A 144 15.29 0.84 13.43
C ALA A 144 15.99 0.28 12.17
N ILE A 145 15.21 -0.12 11.14
CA ILE A 145 15.77 -0.55 9.84
C ILE A 145 16.63 0.55 9.21
N GLN A 146 16.20 1.82 9.26
CA GLN A 146 17.01 2.92 8.73
C GLN A 146 18.27 3.15 9.58
N GLU A 147 18.19 3.10 10.89
CA GLU A 147 19.34 3.21 11.79
C GLU A 147 20.33 2.06 11.60
N VAL A 148 19.82 0.83 11.38
CA VAL A 148 20.67 -0.32 11.01
C VAL A 148 21.40 -0.05 9.70
N ARG A 149 20.73 0.53 8.68
CA ARG A 149 21.39 0.93 7.42
C ARG A 149 22.47 1.99 7.63
N ASP A 150 22.27 2.91 8.57
CA ASP A 150 23.23 3.98 8.88
C ASP A 150 24.48 3.45 9.61
N VAL A 151 24.34 2.40 10.42
CA VAL A 151 25.47 1.78 11.14
C VAL A 151 26.17 0.69 10.33
N THR A 152 25.54 0.20 9.25
CA THR A 152 26.10 -0.74 8.28
C THR A 152 26.75 0.02 7.13
N ASP A 153 27.55 -0.65 6.33
CA ASP A 153 28.22 -0.06 5.16
C ASP A 153 27.66 -0.66 3.85
N ASN A 154 28.27 -0.27 2.73
CA ASN A 154 27.85 -0.73 1.39
C ASN A 154 28.05 -2.23 1.11
N GLN A 155 28.67 -2.97 2.06
CA GLN A 155 28.84 -4.43 1.97
C GLN A 155 27.68 -5.16 2.67
N CYS A 156 26.72 -4.44 3.25
CA CYS A 156 25.61 -5.01 4.01
C CYS A 156 24.30 -4.81 3.26
N TYR A 157 23.55 -5.88 3.12
CA TYR A 157 22.27 -5.93 2.40
C TYR A 157 21.19 -6.42 3.38
N ILE A 158 20.17 -5.57 3.62
CA ILE A 158 19.10 -5.89 4.57
C ILE A 158 17.89 -6.40 3.80
N ALA A 159 17.60 -7.68 3.95
CA ALA A 159 16.51 -8.41 3.32
C ALA A 159 15.36 -8.69 4.30
N GLY A 160 14.27 -9.25 3.80
CA GLY A 160 13.10 -9.65 4.60
C GLY A 160 11.97 -8.63 4.57
N MET A 161 10.79 -9.03 5.10
CA MET A 161 9.56 -8.26 4.99
C MET A 161 9.66 -6.87 5.62
N SER A 162 10.35 -6.72 6.75
CA SER A 162 10.52 -5.42 7.42
C SER A 162 11.28 -4.42 6.55
N ALA A 163 12.31 -4.87 5.80
CA ALA A 163 13.02 -4.05 4.83
C ALA A 163 12.16 -3.70 3.63
N VAL A 164 11.35 -4.65 3.13
CA VAL A 164 10.39 -4.45 2.03
C VAL A 164 9.37 -3.38 2.39
N VAL A 165 8.75 -3.46 3.57
CA VAL A 165 7.77 -2.48 4.06
C VAL A 165 8.40 -1.09 4.20
N THR A 166 9.62 -1.00 4.77
CA THR A 166 10.37 0.26 4.92
C THR A 166 10.68 0.92 3.56
N ASP A 167 11.13 0.13 2.59
CA ASP A 167 11.44 0.63 1.24
C ASP A 167 10.17 1.00 0.47
N THR A 168 9.10 0.23 0.63
CA THR A 168 7.79 0.55 0.06
C THR A 168 7.25 1.88 0.60
N LYS A 169 7.39 2.14 1.91
CA LYS A 169 7.07 3.45 2.52
C LYS A 169 7.84 4.57 1.84
N THR A 170 9.17 4.44 1.81
CA THR A 170 10.06 5.47 1.24
C THR A 170 9.74 5.75 -0.23
N MET A 171 9.49 4.69 -1.02
CA MET A 171 9.11 4.80 -2.42
C MET A 171 7.74 5.45 -2.58
N ALA A 172 6.73 5.00 -1.84
CA ALA A 172 5.37 5.52 -1.92
C ALA A 172 5.31 7.00 -1.52
N GLU A 173 5.99 7.41 -0.46
CA GLU A 173 6.05 8.81 -0.01
C GLU A 173 6.71 9.72 -1.04
N LYS A 174 7.72 9.23 -1.75
CA LYS A 174 8.46 10.00 -2.75
C LYS A 174 7.74 10.05 -4.10
N GLU A 175 7.15 8.94 -4.53
CA GLU A 175 6.61 8.82 -5.89
C GLU A 175 5.13 9.22 -6.00
N THR A 176 4.30 8.93 -4.99
CA THR A 176 2.86 9.22 -5.04
C THR A 176 2.56 10.70 -5.35
N PRO A 177 3.20 11.70 -4.72
CA PRO A 177 2.94 13.10 -5.03
C PRO A 177 3.28 13.46 -6.49
N PHE A 178 4.35 12.88 -7.02
CA PHE A 178 4.77 13.12 -8.40
C PHE A 178 3.74 12.56 -9.40
N TYR A 179 3.29 11.31 -9.23
CA TYR A 179 2.29 10.71 -10.11
C TYR A 179 0.93 11.38 -10.01
N VAL A 180 0.52 11.82 -8.83
CA VAL A 180 -0.71 12.62 -8.65
C VAL A 180 -0.58 13.95 -9.41
N LEU A 181 0.56 14.63 -9.34
CA LEU A 181 0.80 15.86 -10.10
C LEU A 181 0.72 15.61 -11.62
N VAL A 182 1.37 14.54 -12.11
CA VAL A 182 1.31 14.16 -13.53
C VAL A 182 -0.13 13.89 -13.95
N ALA A 183 -0.90 13.16 -13.16
CA ALA A 183 -2.32 12.90 -13.45
C ALA A 183 -3.13 14.20 -13.53
N VAL A 184 -2.97 15.12 -12.59
CA VAL A 184 -3.64 16.43 -12.59
C VAL A 184 -3.27 17.24 -13.85
N VAL A 185 -2.01 17.30 -14.21
CA VAL A 185 -1.54 18.02 -15.42
C VAL A 185 -2.15 17.40 -16.68
N LEU A 186 -2.12 16.07 -16.82
CA LEU A 186 -2.71 15.39 -17.97
C LEU A 186 -4.22 15.66 -18.07
N VAL A 187 -4.94 15.58 -16.95
CA VAL A 187 -6.38 15.90 -16.89
C VAL A 187 -6.62 17.36 -17.28
N CYS A 188 -5.82 18.30 -16.79
CA CYS A 188 -5.94 19.72 -17.16
C CYS A 188 -5.71 19.94 -18.66
N ILE A 189 -4.74 19.27 -19.28
CA ILE A 189 -4.47 19.35 -20.72
C ILE A 189 -5.67 18.81 -21.51
N VAL A 190 -6.17 17.63 -21.16
CA VAL A 190 -7.31 17.02 -21.82
C VAL A 190 -8.54 17.93 -21.70
N LEU A 191 -8.85 18.41 -20.50
CA LEU A 191 -9.98 19.31 -20.29
C LEU A 191 -9.81 20.65 -21.04
N ALA A 192 -8.60 21.21 -21.11
CA ALA A 192 -8.35 22.45 -21.86
C ALA A 192 -8.59 22.29 -23.37
N ILE A 193 -8.42 21.07 -23.91
CA ILE A 193 -8.71 20.76 -25.31
C ILE A 193 -10.21 20.57 -25.54
N PHE A 194 -10.91 19.90 -24.60
CA PHE A 194 -12.31 19.51 -24.78
C PHE A 194 -13.32 20.51 -24.22
N MET A 195 -12.91 21.40 -23.31
CA MET A 195 -13.76 22.48 -22.80
C MET A 195 -13.61 23.75 -23.62
N ASP A 196 -14.54 24.66 -23.48
CA ASP A 196 -14.62 25.95 -24.20
C ASP A 196 -13.97 27.13 -23.45
N SER A 197 -13.32 26.86 -22.30
CA SER A 197 -12.59 27.86 -21.54
C SER A 197 -11.40 27.25 -20.82
N PHE A 198 -10.24 27.89 -20.84
CA PHE A 198 -9.04 27.43 -20.10
C PHE A 198 -9.17 27.55 -18.58
N LEU A 199 -10.13 28.32 -18.08
CA LEU A 199 -10.34 28.50 -16.64
C LEU A 199 -11.26 27.43 -16.03
N VAL A 200 -12.12 26.81 -16.84
CA VAL A 200 -13.01 25.71 -16.37
C VAL A 200 -12.24 24.54 -15.78
N PRO A 201 -11.20 23.98 -16.43
CA PRO A 201 -10.37 22.93 -15.86
C PRO A 201 -9.78 23.31 -14.50
N VAL A 202 -9.36 24.56 -14.32
CA VAL A 202 -8.80 25.04 -13.05
C VAL A 202 -9.84 24.97 -11.93
N PHE A 203 -11.08 25.41 -12.18
CA PHE A 203 -12.13 25.33 -11.17
C PHE A 203 -12.56 23.89 -10.87
N PHE A 204 -12.55 23.00 -11.89
CA PHE A 204 -12.77 21.58 -11.67
C PHE A 204 -11.72 21.02 -10.73
N MET A 205 -10.44 21.24 -11.04
CA MET A 205 -9.32 20.76 -10.22
C MET A 205 -9.34 21.34 -8.80
N LEU A 206 -9.72 22.61 -8.65
CA LEU A 206 -9.84 23.24 -7.34
C LEU A 206 -10.96 22.60 -6.50
N SER A 207 -12.13 22.40 -7.08
CA SER A 207 -13.28 21.78 -6.40
C SER A 207 -13.00 20.31 -6.05
N ILE A 208 -12.43 19.54 -7.00
CA ILE A 208 -12.08 18.13 -6.81
C ILE A 208 -10.94 18.00 -5.79
N GLY A 209 -9.90 18.85 -5.91
CA GLY A 209 -8.79 18.87 -4.98
C GLY A 209 -9.23 19.15 -3.54
N MET A 210 -10.16 20.10 -3.34
CA MET A 210 -10.76 20.31 -2.01
C MET A 210 -11.48 19.06 -1.51
N ALA A 211 -12.29 18.40 -2.36
CA ALA A 211 -12.98 17.18 -1.97
C ALA A 211 -12.02 16.03 -1.63
N ILE A 212 -10.90 15.89 -2.34
CA ILE A 212 -9.83 14.93 -2.05
C ILE A 212 -9.19 15.25 -0.69
N VAL A 213 -8.86 16.51 -0.43
CA VAL A 213 -8.27 16.92 0.85
C VAL A 213 -9.24 16.67 2.02
N TYR A 214 -10.53 16.92 1.85
CA TYR A 214 -11.54 16.59 2.88
C TYR A 214 -11.63 15.08 3.11
N ASN A 215 -11.60 14.30 2.05
CA ASN A 215 -11.63 12.85 2.13
C ASN A 215 -10.41 12.31 2.90
N LEU A 216 -9.20 12.68 2.46
CA LEU A 216 -7.96 12.22 3.08
C LEU A 216 -7.80 12.75 4.50
N GLY A 217 -8.17 14.02 4.75
CA GLY A 217 -8.07 14.61 6.09
C GLY A 217 -9.06 14.03 7.10
N SER A 218 -10.26 13.65 6.65
CA SER A 218 -11.22 12.99 7.54
C SER A 218 -10.89 11.54 7.85
N ASN A 219 -9.87 10.95 7.23
CA ASN A 219 -9.35 9.64 7.62
C ASN A 219 -8.72 9.63 9.02
N TYR A 220 -8.36 10.80 9.56
CA TYR A 220 -7.94 10.94 10.96
C TYR A 220 -8.92 10.27 11.95
N PHE A 221 -10.21 10.32 11.67
CA PHE A 221 -11.24 9.66 12.50
C PHE A 221 -11.27 8.13 12.36
N LEU A 222 -10.58 7.57 11.36
CA LEU A 222 -10.41 6.13 11.19
C LEU A 222 -9.17 5.61 11.94
N GLY A 223 -8.28 6.51 12.40
CA GLY A 223 -7.02 6.21 13.05
C GLY A 223 -5.88 5.99 12.05
N GLU A 224 -5.99 4.96 11.22
CA GLU A 224 -5.02 4.65 10.18
C GLU A 224 -5.68 4.27 8.86
N VAL A 225 -4.91 4.28 7.78
CA VAL A 225 -5.33 3.84 6.45
C VAL A 225 -4.17 3.17 5.73
N SER A 226 -4.47 2.20 4.86
CA SER A 226 -3.47 1.59 3.99
C SER A 226 -2.86 2.61 3.02
N TYR A 227 -1.56 2.44 2.73
CA TYR A 227 -0.91 3.22 1.67
C TYR A 227 -1.59 3.02 0.30
N ILE A 228 -2.11 1.83 0.02
CA ILE A 228 -2.89 1.52 -1.18
C ILE A 228 -4.16 2.38 -1.21
N THR A 229 -4.92 2.39 -0.11
CA THR A 229 -6.14 3.22 0.01
C THR A 229 -5.82 4.70 -0.17
N LYS A 230 -4.75 5.20 0.45
CA LYS A 230 -4.33 6.60 0.34
C LYS A 230 -3.99 6.97 -1.10
N ALA A 231 -3.23 6.14 -1.81
CA ALA A 231 -2.84 6.38 -3.20
C ALA A 231 -4.04 6.30 -4.15
N LEU A 232 -4.86 5.26 -4.03
CA LEU A 232 -6.03 5.06 -4.87
C LEU A 232 -7.12 6.11 -4.63
N ALA A 233 -7.33 6.53 -3.38
CA ALA A 233 -8.36 7.52 -3.04
C ALA A 233 -8.18 8.82 -3.83
N ALA A 234 -6.97 9.34 -3.94
CA ALA A 234 -6.71 10.56 -4.68
C ALA A 234 -6.99 10.40 -6.18
N VAL A 235 -6.49 9.33 -6.80
CA VAL A 235 -6.59 9.12 -8.26
C VAL A 235 -8.01 8.71 -8.68
N LEU A 236 -8.63 7.77 -7.98
CA LEU A 236 -9.97 7.32 -8.31
C LEU A 236 -11.02 8.41 -8.03
N GLN A 237 -10.89 9.16 -6.95
CA GLN A 237 -11.79 10.27 -6.67
C GLN A 237 -11.67 11.37 -7.75
N LEU A 238 -10.45 11.66 -8.23
CA LEU A 238 -10.24 12.56 -9.35
C LEU A 238 -11.05 12.11 -10.58
N GLY A 239 -10.90 10.84 -10.99
CA GLY A 239 -11.60 10.29 -12.15
C GLY A 239 -13.13 10.33 -12.01
N VAL A 240 -13.65 9.77 -10.92
CA VAL A 240 -15.10 9.66 -10.68
C VAL A 240 -15.76 11.05 -10.54
N THR A 241 -15.11 11.99 -9.85
CA THR A 241 -15.70 13.32 -9.60
C THR A 241 -15.61 14.24 -10.82
N LEU A 242 -14.64 14.00 -11.69
CA LEU A 242 -14.46 14.77 -12.93
C LEU A 242 -15.68 14.69 -13.83
N ASP A 243 -16.22 13.48 -14.02
CA ASP A 243 -17.40 13.26 -14.86
C ASP A 243 -18.61 14.04 -14.35
N TYR A 244 -18.78 14.13 -13.03
CA TYR A 244 -19.87 14.95 -12.44
C TYR A 244 -19.68 16.43 -12.72
N SER A 245 -18.45 16.92 -12.71
CA SER A 245 -18.11 18.32 -12.99
C SER A 245 -18.34 18.68 -14.45
N ILE A 246 -17.98 17.79 -15.38
CA ILE A 246 -18.26 17.93 -16.80
C ILE A 246 -19.77 17.99 -17.06
N PHE A 247 -20.53 17.11 -16.40
CA PHE A 247 -21.99 17.07 -16.53
C PHE A 247 -22.65 18.38 -16.05
N LEU A 248 -22.18 18.91 -14.91
CA LEU A 248 -22.65 20.20 -14.41
C LEU A 248 -22.37 21.35 -15.41
N TRP A 249 -21.16 21.37 -15.97
CA TRP A 249 -20.76 22.40 -16.91
C TRP A 249 -21.63 22.40 -18.18
N HIS A 250 -21.85 21.23 -18.78
CA HIS A 250 -22.70 21.09 -19.94
C HIS A 250 -24.15 21.48 -19.63
N SER A 251 -24.70 21.04 -18.50
CA SER A 251 -26.04 21.44 -18.07
C SER A 251 -26.16 22.94 -17.80
N TYR A 252 -25.07 23.57 -17.30
CA TYR A 252 -25.03 25.02 -17.13
C TYR A 252 -25.01 25.77 -18.47
N LYS A 253 -24.24 25.32 -19.46
CA LYS A 253 -24.22 25.89 -20.80
C LYS A 253 -25.60 25.84 -21.48
N GLU A 254 -26.23 24.67 -21.46
CA GLU A 254 -27.56 24.45 -22.00
C GLU A 254 -28.59 25.38 -21.33
N ALA A 255 -28.60 25.45 -20.01
CA ALA A 255 -29.50 26.35 -19.28
C ALA A 255 -29.19 27.84 -19.53
N LYS A 256 -27.92 28.21 -19.79
CA LYS A 256 -27.53 29.59 -20.16
C LYS A 256 -28.03 29.99 -21.54
N GLU A 257 -28.12 29.07 -22.50
CA GLU A 257 -28.74 29.33 -23.81
C GLU A 257 -30.24 29.63 -23.69
N GLU A 258 -30.95 28.99 -22.76
CA GLU A 258 -32.35 29.23 -22.48
C GLU A 258 -32.62 30.53 -21.69
N THR A 259 -31.66 30.93 -20.82
CA THR A 259 -31.77 32.13 -19.95
C THR A 259 -30.51 32.99 -20.04
N PRO A 260 -30.25 33.68 -21.17
CA PRO A 260 -28.97 34.38 -21.39
C PRO A 260 -28.67 35.51 -20.40
N ASP A 261 -29.73 36.18 -19.91
CA ASP A 261 -29.60 37.35 -19.02
C ASP A 261 -29.53 37.01 -17.53
N ASP A 262 -29.77 35.76 -17.12
CA ASP A 262 -29.79 35.33 -15.70
C ASP A 262 -28.94 34.09 -15.48
N HIS A 263 -27.61 34.30 -15.34
CA HIS A 263 -26.63 33.27 -15.03
C HIS A 263 -26.92 32.56 -13.72
N GLN A 264 -27.58 33.21 -12.77
CA GLN A 264 -27.92 32.62 -11.48
C GLN A 264 -29.07 31.62 -11.59
N GLU A 265 -30.10 31.96 -12.38
CA GLU A 265 -31.20 31.04 -12.66
C GLU A 265 -30.72 29.86 -13.52
N ALA A 266 -29.88 30.11 -14.55
CA ALA A 266 -29.25 29.06 -15.36
C ALA A 266 -28.49 28.07 -14.51
N MET A 267 -27.65 28.54 -13.55
CA MET A 267 -26.92 27.67 -12.65
C MET A 267 -27.83 26.92 -11.69
N ALA A 268 -28.90 27.53 -11.19
CA ALA A 268 -29.87 26.87 -10.32
C ALA A 268 -30.60 25.72 -11.02
N VAL A 269 -30.89 25.87 -12.32
CA VAL A 269 -31.44 24.80 -13.18
C VAL A 269 -30.40 23.71 -13.40
N ALA A 270 -29.19 24.09 -13.77
CA ALA A 270 -28.09 23.13 -13.97
C ALA A 270 -27.81 22.25 -12.75
N ILE A 271 -27.73 22.85 -11.55
CA ILE A 271 -27.59 22.10 -10.30
C ILE A 271 -28.75 21.10 -10.10
N GLY A 272 -29.99 21.53 -10.42
CA GLY A 272 -31.18 20.69 -10.31
C GLY A 272 -31.12 19.45 -11.21
N ASN A 273 -30.73 19.66 -12.49
CA ASN A 273 -30.60 18.60 -13.49
C ASN A 273 -29.44 17.65 -13.15
N THR A 274 -28.28 18.22 -12.86
CA THR A 274 -27.08 17.47 -12.49
C THR A 274 -27.31 16.62 -11.25
N LEU A 275 -27.91 17.19 -10.20
CA LEU A 275 -28.16 16.46 -8.94
C LEU A 275 -29.01 15.21 -9.16
N THR A 276 -30.00 15.27 -10.06
CA THR A 276 -30.87 14.12 -10.37
C THR A 276 -30.07 12.98 -11.01
N SER A 277 -29.23 13.30 -11.98
CA SER A 277 -28.44 12.30 -12.72
C SER A 277 -27.25 11.77 -11.91
N VAL A 278 -26.51 12.68 -11.26
CA VAL A 278 -25.30 12.35 -10.49
C VAL A 278 -25.60 11.57 -9.23
N VAL A 279 -26.68 11.91 -8.50
CA VAL A 279 -27.07 11.13 -7.30
C VAL A 279 -27.43 9.70 -7.66
N GLY A 280 -28.15 9.48 -8.76
CA GLY A 280 -28.47 8.12 -9.22
C GLY A 280 -27.21 7.30 -9.51
N SER A 281 -26.26 7.85 -10.25
CA SER A 281 -24.98 7.21 -10.56
C SER A 281 -24.11 7.01 -9.30
N SER A 282 -24.03 8.04 -8.44
CA SER A 282 -23.20 7.98 -7.23
C SER A 282 -23.67 6.93 -6.23
N ILE A 283 -24.98 6.74 -6.08
CA ILE A 283 -25.55 5.71 -5.19
C ILE A 283 -25.04 4.32 -5.59
N THR A 284 -25.01 4.00 -6.88
CA THR A 284 -24.52 2.70 -7.35
C THR A 284 -23.02 2.54 -7.10
N THR A 285 -22.24 3.58 -7.29
CA THR A 285 -20.79 3.59 -7.01
C THR A 285 -20.52 3.45 -5.51
N VAL A 286 -21.23 4.19 -4.67
CA VAL A 286 -21.13 4.10 -3.20
C VAL A 286 -21.55 2.71 -2.72
N ALA A 287 -22.64 2.15 -3.26
CA ALA A 287 -23.06 0.79 -2.91
C ALA A 287 -22.00 -0.26 -3.29
N GLY A 288 -21.32 -0.10 -4.42
CA GLY A 288 -20.20 -0.95 -4.82
C GLY A 288 -19.03 -0.87 -3.84
N PHE A 289 -18.64 0.32 -3.40
CA PHE A 289 -17.59 0.47 -2.38
C PHE A 289 -18.02 -0.03 -1.00
N ILE A 290 -19.28 0.17 -0.60
CA ILE A 290 -19.80 -0.39 0.66
C ILE A 290 -19.77 -1.93 0.61
N ALA A 291 -19.99 -2.55 -0.54
CA ALA A 291 -19.90 -4.00 -0.67
C ALA A 291 -18.50 -4.54 -0.33
N LEU A 292 -17.42 -3.77 -0.58
CA LEU A 292 -16.06 -4.14 -0.16
C LEU A 292 -15.91 -4.23 1.37
N CYS A 293 -16.72 -3.47 2.13
CA CYS A 293 -16.66 -3.49 3.58
C CYS A 293 -17.06 -4.84 4.20
N PHE A 294 -17.67 -5.74 3.43
CA PHE A 294 -18.06 -7.08 3.87
C PHE A 294 -17.01 -8.17 3.55
N MET A 295 -15.84 -7.77 3.02
CA MET A 295 -14.76 -8.71 2.79
C MET A 295 -14.11 -9.13 4.12
N SER A 296 -13.69 -10.40 4.21
CA SER A 296 -12.90 -10.90 5.35
C SER A 296 -11.51 -10.24 5.41
N PHE A 297 -10.94 -9.92 4.26
CA PHE A 297 -9.71 -9.13 4.16
C PHE A 297 -10.02 -7.67 4.49
N THR A 298 -9.55 -7.19 5.64
CA THR A 298 -9.96 -5.89 6.20
C THR A 298 -9.50 -4.68 5.39
N LEU A 299 -8.57 -4.86 4.44
CA LEU A 299 -8.24 -3.85 3.42
C LEU A 299 -9.49 -3.46 2.61
N GLY A 300 -10.43 -4.39 2.41
CA GLY A 300 -11.71 -4.11 1.76
C GLY A 300 -12.55 -3.11 2.55
N LEU A 301 -12.57 -3.19 3.87
CA LEU A 301 -13.23 -2.20 4.74
C LEU A 301 -12.59 -0.83 4.62
N ASP A 302 -11.26 -0.77 4.68
CA ASP A 302 -10.49 0.48 4.56
C ASP A 302 -10.76 1.17 3.21
N LEU A 303 -10.57 0.45 2.10
CA LEU A 303 -10.88 0.93 0.75
C LEU A 303 -12.34 1.33 0.62
N GLY A 304 -13.26 0.48 1.07
CA GLY A 304 -14.70 0.68 0.93
C GLY A 304 -15.19 1.96 1.59
N VAL A 305 -14.80 2.19 2.83
CA VAL A 305 -15.19 3.39 3.60
C VAL A 305 -14.59 4.66 3.00
N VAL A 306 -13.28 4.66 2.72
CA VAL A 306 -12.57 5.86 2.21
C VAL A 306 -13.06 6.23 0.81
N MET A 307 -13.29 5.23 -0.05
CA MET A 307 -13.76 5.48 -1.42
C MET A 307 -15.24 5.90 -1.46
N ALA A 308 -16.13 5.26 -0.68
CA ALA A 308 -17.54 5.66 -0.58
C ALA A 308 -17.67 7.10 -0.07
N LYS A 309 -16.91 7.45 1.00
CA LYS A 309 -16.83 8.80 1.55
C LYS A 309 -16.31 9.80 0.49
N GLY A 310 -15.28 9.42 -0.25
CA GLY A 310 -14.70 10.23 -1.33
C GLY A 310 -15.71 10.57 -2.41
N VAL A 311 -16.52 9.59 -2.86
CA VAL A 311 -17.59 9.83 -3.86
C VAL A 311 -18.64 10.79 -3.32
N VAL A 312 -19.09 10.61 -2.08
CA VAL A 312 -20.09 11.51 -1.44
C VAL A 312 -19.55 12.94 -1.35
N LEU A 313 -18.32 13.12 -0.88
CA LEU A 313 -17.67 14.43 -0.80
C LEU A 313 -17.47 15.06 -2.19
N GLY A 314 -17.14 14.24 -3.19
CA GLY A 314 -17.03 14.66 -4.60
C GLY A 314 -18.36 15.19 -5.15
N VAL A 315 -19.46 14.49 -4.91
CA VAL A 315 -20.81 14.95 -5.31
C VAL A 315 -21.17 16.26 -4.61
N ILE A 316 -20.93 16.35 -3.30
CA ILE A 316 -21.19 17.59 -2.55
C ILE A 316 -20.37 18.74 -3.13
N GLY A 317 -19.07 18.54 -3.40
CA GLY A 317 -18.19 19.52 -4.02
C GLY A 317 -18.70 19.96 -5.41
N CYS A 318 -19.10 18.99 -6.24
CA CYS A 318 -19.63 19.25 -7.58
C CYS A 318 -20.89 20.13 -7.56
N VAL A 319 -21.83 19.88 -6.65
CA VAL A 319 -23.12 20.62 -6.64
C VAL A 319 -23.11 21.86 -5.74
N THR A 320 -22.05 22.12 -4.96
CA THR A 320 -21.95 23.28 -4.07
C THR A 320 -20.73 24.15 -4.35
N ILE A 321 -19.52 23.58 -4.26
CA ILE A 321 -18.26 24.31 -4.38
C ILE A 321 -18.04 24.77 -5.83
N LEU A 322 -18.15 23.85 -6.78
CA LEU A 322 -17.91 24.13 -8.20
C LEU A 322 -18.86 25.21 -8.76
N PRO A 323 -20.19 25.15 -8.57
CA PRO A 323 -21.10 26.22 -9.00
C PRO A 323 -20.77 27.58 -8.38
N SER A 324 -20.31 27.55 -7.11
CA SER A 324 -19.92 28.76 -6.40
C SER A 324 -18.67 29.41 -6.99
N PHE A 325 -17.68 28.63 -7.44
CA PHE A 325 -16.52 29.14 -8.20
C PHE A 325 -16.94 29.70 -9.55
N ILE A 326 -17.71 28.95 -10.33
CA ILE A 326 -18.16 29.36 -11.67
C ILE A 326 -18.87 30.70 -11.60
N LEU A 327 -19.89 30.86 -10.73
CA LEU A 327 -20.66 32.09 -10.62
C LEU A 327 -19.86 33.25 -10.01
N THR A 328 -18.91 33.00 -9.12
CA THR A 328 -18.12 34.08 -8.51
C THR A 328 -17.12 34.65 -9.50
N PHE A 329 -16.59 33.84 -10.40
CA PHE A 329 -15.57 34.21 -11.37
C PHE A 329 -16.12 34.22 -12.83
N ASP A 330 -17.42 34.31 -13.01
CA ASP A 330 -18.09 34.24 -14.30
C ASP A 330 -17.51 35.23 -15.35
N LYS A 331 -17.21 36.48 -14.95
CA LYS A 331 -16.56 37.47 -15.82
C LYS A 331 -15.16 37.07 -16.28
N ALA A 332 -14.43 36.30 -15.45
CA ALA A 332 -13.10 35.80 -15.81
C ALA A 332 -13.22 34.62 -16.78
N LEU A 333 -14.21 33.76 -16.55
CA LEU A 333 -14.57 32.66 -17.45
C LEU A 333 -14.88 33.15 -18.86
N GLU A 334 -15.72 34.16 -18.99
CA GLU A 334 -16.09 34.74 -20.31
C GLU A 334 -14.86 35.27 -21.07
N LYS A 335 -13.88 35.85 -20.39
CA LYS A 335 -12.63 36.35 -21.00
C LYS A 335 -11.70 35.25 -21.49
N THR A 336 -11.81 34.04 -20.95
CA THR A 336 -10.95 32.89 -21.27
C THR A 336 -11.64 31.87 -22.19
N MET A 337 -12.85 32.20 -22.66
CA MET A 337 -13.59 31.36 -23.62
C MET A 337 -12.85 31.30 -24.97
N HIS A 338 -12.81 30.11 -25.54
CA HIS A 338 -12.26 29.82 -26.85
C HIS A 338 -13.19 28.88 -27.61
N ARG A 339 -12.99 28.78 -28.92
CA ARG A 339 -13.77 27.87 -29.74
C ARG A 339 -13.46 26.43 -29.35
N GLU A 340 -14.49 25.61 -29.15
CA GLU A 340 -14.34 24.18 -28.95
C GLU A 340 -13.52 23.54 -30.06
N ILE A 341 -12.46 22.81 -29.69
CA ILE A 341 -11.57 22.13 -30.64
C ILE A 341 -12.16 20.77 -31.02
N MET A 342 -13.19 20.33 -30.29
CA MET A 342 -13.81 19.01 -30.46
C MET A 342 -14.46 18.90 -31.85
N PRO A 343 -14.12 17.87 -32.64
CA PRO A 343 -14.76 17.63 -33.91
C PRO A 343 -16.22 17.21 -33.71
N ASN A 344 -17.08 17.57 -34.66
CA ASN A 344 -18.46 17.14 -34.65
C ASN A 344 -18.57 15.63 -34.91
N PHE A 345 -19.11 14.90 -33.95
CA PHE A 345 -19.28 13.43 -33.98
C PHE A 345 -20.65 13.00 -34.56
N ASP A 346 -21.48 13.87 -35.08
CA ASP A 346 -22.81 13.52 -35.62
C ASP A 346 -22.76 12.43 -36.68
N LYS A 347 -21.78 12.49 -37.58
CA LYS A 347 -21.65 11.50 -38.66
C LYS A 347 -21.23 10.14 -38.13
N PRO A 348 -20.15 10.03 -37.32
CA PRO A 348 -19.80 8.78 -36.63
C PRO A 348 -20.93 8.22 -35.78
N ALA A 349 -21.60 9.07 -34.99
CA ALA A 349 -22.71 8.64 -34.14
C ALA A 349 -23.86 8.01 -34.93
N ARG A 350 -24.30 8.69 -36.01
CA ARG A 350 -25.33 8.14 -36.92
C ARG A 350 -24.88 6.84 -37.56
N TRP A 351 -23.63 6.74 -37.98
CA TRP A 351 -23.10 5.50 -38.58
C TRP A 351 -23.13 4.35 -37.56
N ILE A 352 -22.72 4.58 -36.31
CA ILE A 352 -22.76 3.60 -35.22
C ILE A 352 -24.20 3.15 -34.96
N VAL A 353 -25.14 4.07 -34.82
CA VAL A 353 -26.56 3.75 -34.58
C VAL A 353 -27.13 2.92 -35.71
N ASN A 354 -26.87 3.29 -36.98
CA ASN A 354 -27.35 2.57 -38.13
C ASN A 354 -26.75 1.17 -38.31
N HIS A 355 -25.57 0.93 -37.73
CA HIS A 355 -24.84 -0.33 -37.83
C HIS A 355 -24.63 -0.99 -36.45
N SER A 356 -25.52 -0.74 -35.50
CA SER A 356 -25.42 -1.21 -34.11
C SER A 356 -25.22 -2.72 -33.98
N TRP A 357 -25.81 -3.51 -34.90
CA TRP A 357 -25.65 -4.97 -34.94
C TRP A 357 -24.20 -5.42 -35.20
N ILE A 358 -23.38 -4.65 -35.95
CA ILE A 358 -21.96 -4.95 -36.19
C ILE A 358 -21.20 -4.86 -34.86
N PHE A 359 -21.47 -3.80 -34.08
CA PHE A 359 -20.84 -3.61 -32.77
C PHE A 359 -21.24 -4.71 -31.78
N LEU A 360 -22.50 -5.17 -31.85
CA LEU A 360 -22.95 -6.30 -31.05
C LEU A 360 -22.16 -7.58 -31.39
N ILE A 361 -21.99 -7.86 -32.68
CA ILE A 361 -21.20 -9.05 -33.11
C ILE A 361 -19.74 -8.92 -32.67
N ILE A 362 -19.11 -7.75 -32.87
CA ILE A 362 -17.74 -7.50 -32.43
C ILE A 362 -17.61 -7.72 -30.93
N PHE A 363 -18.55 -7.19 -30.13
CA PHE A 363 -18.57 -7.38 -28.69
C PHE A 363 -18.61 -8.87 -28.29
N VAL A 364 -19.54 -9.64 -28.90
CA VAL A 364 -19.66 -11.07 -28.64
C VAL A 364 -18.39 -11.84 -29.05
N LEU A 365 -17.78 -11.49 -30.19
CA LEU A 365 -16.53 -12.08 -30.64
C LEU A 365 -15.37 -11.79 -29.69
N LEU A 366 -15.32 -10.59 -29.12
CA LEU A 366 -14.27 -10.20 -28.16
C LEU A 366 -14.44 -10.86 -26.77
N LEU A 367 -15.67 -11.28 -26.42
CA LEU A 367 -15.90 -12.02 -25.18
C LEU A 367 -15.12 -13.34 -25.08
N GLY A 368 -14.98 -14.08 -26.20
CA GLY A 368 -14.23 -15.32 -26.22
C GLY A 368 -12.77 -15.16 -25.79
N PRO A 369 -11.97 -14.32 -26.50
CA PRO A 369 -10.60 -14.02 -26.09
C PRO A 369 -10.49 -13.42 -24.68
N ALA A 370 -11.45 -12.56 -24.27
CA ALA A 370 -11.46 -11.95 -22.94
C ALA A 370 -11.64 -13.00 -21.82
N ILE A 371 -12.59 -13.92 -21.98
CA ILE A 371 -12.82 -15.01 -21.02
C ILE A 371 -11.61 -15.96 -21.00
N TYR A 372 -11.03 -16.27 -22.18
CA TYR A 372 -9.82 -17.09 -22.24
C TYR A 372 -8.65 -16.42 -21.51
N GLY A 373 -8.42 -15.12 -21.75
CA GLY A 373 -7.38 -14.36 -21.05
C GLY A 373 -7.60 -14.34 -19.55
N TYR A 374 -8.81 -14.04 -19.10
CA TYR A 374 -9.16 -14.03 -17.67
C TYR A 374 -8.85 -15.36 -16.97
N ASN A 375 -9.25 -16.48 -17.58
CA ASN A 375 -9.05 -17.81 -16.99
C ASN A 375 -7.58 -18.27 -16.99
N ASN A 376 -6.74 -17.70 -17.86
CA ASN A 376 -5.32 -18.04 -17.98
C ASN A 376 -4.39 -17.00 -17.35
N THR A 377 -4.93 -15.94 -16.74
CA THR A 377 -4.13 -14.96 -16.03
C THR A 377 -3.70 -15.53 -14.68
N LYS A 378 -2.38 -15.55 -14.43
CA LYS A 378 -1.84 -15.92 -13.13
C LYS A 378 -2.00 -14.76 -12.17
N VAL A 379 -2.48 -15.03 -10.97
CA VAL A 379 -2.55 -14.06 -9.88
C VAL A 379 -1.24 -14.14 -9.11
N TYR A 380 -0.61 -13.00 -8.94
CA TYR A 380 0.60 -12.85 -8.14
C TYR A 380 0.25 -12.60 -6.69
N TYR A 381 0.89 -13.32 -5.79
CA TYR A 381 0.74 -13.16 -4.33
C TYR A 381 2.03 -12.68 -3.67
N ASP A 382 3.18 -12.77 -4.35
CA ASP A 382 4.44 -12.25 -3.85
C ASP A 382 4.59 -10.76 -4.21
N LEU A 383 4.57 -9.93 -3.17
CA LEU A 383 4.71 -8.48 -3.32
C LEU A 383 6.14 -8.05 -3.57
N SER A 384 7.12 -8.79 -3.07
CA SER A 384 8.55 -8.47 -3.21
C SER A 384 9.01 -8.52 -4.66
N ASP A 385 8.51 -9.47 -5.45
CA ASP A 385 8.81 -9.61 -6.87
C ASP A 385 8.30 -8.45 -7.75
N THR A 386 7.32 -7.69 -7.26
CA THR A 386 6.76 -6.54 -7.99
C THR A 386 7.54 -5.25 -7.79
N LEU A 387 8.47 -5.24 -6.83
CA LEU A 387 9.26 -4.07 -6.49
C LEU A 387 10.38 -3.82 -7.51
N PRO A 388 10.76 -2.55 -7.76
CA PRO A 388 11.88 -2.24 -8.65
C PRO A 388 13.19 -2.84 -8.18
N GLU A 389 13.95 -3.45 -9.08
CA GLU A 389 15.26 -4.08 -8.80
C GLU A 389 16.30 -3.11 -8.18
N LYS A 390 16.07 -1.80 -8.28
CA LYS A 390 16.97 -0.77 -7.74
C LYS A 390 16.76 -0.52 -6.24
N LEU A 391 15.70 -1.04 -5.64
CA LEU A 391 15.45 -0.88 -4.21
C LEU A 391 16.44 -1.70 -3.39
N ASN A 392 16.80 -1.18 -2.23
CA ASN A 392 17.76 -1.84 -1.34
C ASN A 392 17.26 -3.24 -0.93
N CYS A 393 15.98 -3.38 -0.59
CA CYS A 393 15.38 -4.67 -0.24
C CYS A 393 15.41 -5.67 -1.42
N SER A 394 15.16 -5.22 -2.67
CA SER A 394 15.21 -6.10 -3.85
C SER A 394 16.62 -6.60 -4.12
N GLN A 395 17.63 -5.72 -3.99
CA GLN A 395 19.04 -6.10 -4.11
C GLN A 395 19.46 -7.05 -2.97
N ALA A 396 18.98 -6.79 -1.76
CA ALA A 396 19.25 -7.63 -0.60
C ALA A 396 18.62 -9.03 -0.72
N ASN A 397 17.36 -9.11 -1.17
CA ASN A 397 16.70 -10.41 -1.42
C ASN A 397 17.44 -11.21 -2.48
N LYS A 398 17.94 -10.54 -3.54
CA LYS A 398 18.77 -11.20 -4.55
C LYS A 398 20.11 -11.69 -3.99
N MET A 399 20.80 -10.85 -3.19
CA MET A 399 22.03 -11.26 -2.53
C MET A 399 21.82 -12.43 -1.58
N LEU A 400 20.68 -12.45 -0.89
CA LEU A 400 20.29 -13.55 -0.02
C LEU A 400 20.09 -14.84 -0.83
N ALA A 401 19.32 -14.77 -1.92
CA ALA A 401 19.05 -15.91 -2.80
C ALA A 401 20.32 -16.45 -3.51
N ASP A 402 21.19 -15.55 -3.95
CA ASP A 402 22.42 -15.91 -4.69
C ASP A 402 23.48 -16.57 -3.77
N ASN A 403 23.45 -16.27 -2.45
CA ASN A 403 24.48 -16.74 -1.51
C ASN A 403 24.01 -17.80 -0.52
N PHE A 404 22.70 -17.83 -0.22
CA PHE A 404 22.14 -18.74 0.77
C PHE A 404 20.93 -19.44 0.17
N ASP A 405 21.16 -20.66 -0.32
CA ASP A 405 20.10 -21.45 -0.96
C ASP A 405 18.86 -21.58 -0.08
N GLY A 406 17.70 -21.24 -0.65
CA GLY A 406 16.42 -21.44 -0.01
C GLY A 406 16.06 -20.48 1.14
N THR A 407 16.74 -19.35 1.28
CA THR A 407 16.39 -18.35 2.30
C THR A 407 15.40 -17.28 1.81
N ASN A 408 14.78 -17.50 0.66
CA ASN A 408 13.86 -16.53 0.05
C ASN A 408 12.59 -16.30 0.88
N SER A 409 12.11 -17.35 1.56
CA SER A 409 10.94 -17.29 2.43
C SER A 409 11.19 -18.09 3.70
N ILE A 410 11.25 -17.38 4.84
CA ILE A 410 11.37 -18.01 6.14
C ILE A 410 10.01 -18.01 6.83
N TYR A 411 9.60 -19.17 7.26
CA TYR A 411 8.41 -19.41 8.08
C TYR A 411 8.84 -19.77 9.49
N MET A 412 8.17 -19.18 10.47
CA MET A 412 8.34 -19.53 11.87
C MET A 412 7.19 -20.43 12.29
N ILE A 413 7.52 -21.60 12.82
CA ILE A 413 6.56 -22.53 13.40
C ILE A 413 6.64 -22.36 14.91
N LEU A 414 5.50 -22.12 15.55
CA LEU A 414 5.37 -22.14 17.00
C LEU A 414 4.88 -23.53 17.42
N ALA A 415 5.70 -24.26 18.14
CA ALA A 415 5.39 -25.57 18.68
C ALA A 415 5.32 -25.51 20.21
N ASP A 416 4.63 -26.48 20.84
CA ASP A 416 4.58 -26.59 22.30
C ASP A 416 6.01 -26.72 22.88
N SER A 417 6.31 -25.91 23.90
CA SER A 417 7.64 -25.90 24.53
C SER A 417 7.97 -27.21 25.23
N ASN A 418 6.95 -28.03 25.56
CA ASN A 418 7.12 -29.35 26.19
C ASN A 418 7.37 -30.47 25.18
N LEU A 419 7.44 -30.18 23.89
CA LEU A 419 7.78 -31.16 22.85
C LEU A 419 9.18 -31.76 23.17
N SER A 420 9.31 -33.08 23.15
CA SER A 420 10.59 -33.70 23.40
C SER A 420 11.59 -33.41 22.27
N ALA A 421 12.89 -33.38 22.59
CA ALA A 421 13.93 -33.20 21.57
C ALA A 421 13.87 -34.28 20.47
N GLU A 422 13.45 -35.52 20.82
CA GLU A 422 13.27 -36.60 19.85
C GLU A 422 12.12 -36.31 18.88
N ASP A 423 10.96 -35.87 19.38
CA ASP A 423 9.79 -35.51 18.56
C ASP A 423 10.07 -34.26 17.74
N SER A 424 10.72 -33.24 18.29
CA SER A 424 11.16 -32.02 17.61
C SER A 424 12.07 -32.34 16.42
N ASN A 425 13.07 -33.19 16.64
CA ASN A 425 13.98 -33.64 15.58
C ASN A 425 13.25 -34.48 14.51
N ALA A 426 12.37 -35.39 14.92
CA ALA A 426 11.58 -36.18 13.98
C ALA A 426 10.71 -35.28 13.09
N MET A 427 10.01 -34.30 13.68
CA MET A 427 9.20 -33.36 12.98
C MET A 427 10.02 -32.51 11.96
N MET A 428 11.18 -31.99 12.39
CA MET A 428 12.04 -31.21 11.49
C MET A 428 12.63 -32.05 10.36
N ASN A 429 12.92 -33.32 10.59
CA ASN A 429 13.36 -34.23 9.53
C ASN A 429 12.25 -34.50 8.52
N GLU A 430 11.01 -34.76 8.97
CA GLU A 430 9.88 -34.92 8.06
C GLU A 430 9.61 -33.65 7.22
N VAL A 431 9.73 -32.47 7.83
CA VAL A 431 9.59 -31.20 7.12
C VAL A 431 10.72 -31.00 6.11
N ASN A 432 11.96 -31.33 6.46
CA ASN A 432 13.12 -31.26 5.55
C ASN A 432 12.98 -32.19 4.33
N ASP A 433 12.25 -33.30 4.46
CA ASP A 433 12.03 -34.27 3.37
C ASP A 433 10.91 -33.84 2.39
N LEU A 434 10.20 -32.72 2.65
CA LEU A 434 9.18 -32.18 1.74
C LEU A 434 9.79 -31.48 0.55
N ASP A 435 9.20 -31.68 -0.63
CA ASP A 435 9.61 -30.99 -1.84
C ASP A 435 9.45 -29.45 -1.69
N GLY A 436 10.49 -28.69 -1.98
CA GLY A 436 10.49 -27.23 -1.90
C GLY A 436 10.93 -26.66 -0.57
N ILE A 437 11.28 -27.49 0.41
CA ILE A 437 11.92 -27.07 1.67
C ILE A 437 13.44 -27.07 1.50
N SER A 438 14.07 -25.96 1.80
CA SER A 438 15.53 -25.83 1.77
C SER A 438 16.16 -26.22 3.10
N PHE A 439 15.54 -25.81 4.19
CA PHE A 439 15.90 -26.27 5.53
C PHE A 439 14.74 -26.14 6.52
N ALA A 440 14.72 -26.99 7.53
CA ALA A 440 13.88 -26.85 8.71
C ALA A 440 14.74 -27.07 9.95
N LEU A 441 14.64 -26.16 10.92
CA LEU A 441 15.47 -26.09 12.11
C LEU A 441 14.64 -25.87 13.36
N SER A 442 14.94 -26.64 14.39
CA SER A 442 14.56 -26.34 15.77
C SER A 442 15.83 -26.14 16.63
N ILE A 443 15.66 -25.67 17.84
CA ILE A 443 16.79 -25.55 18.79
C ILE A 443 17.50 -26.89 18.98
N ASP A 444 16.75 -27.99 18.95
CA ASP A 444 17.28 -29.36 19.17
C ASP A 444 17.96 -29.92 17.90
N SER A 445 17.52 -29.49 16.68
CA SER A 445 18.07 -30.01 15.41
C SER A 445 19.19 -29.16 14.83
N ALA A 446 19.31 -27.91 15.22
CA ALA A 446 20.26 -26.94 14.64
C ALA A 446 21.72 -27.37 14.77
N LEU A 447 22.04 -28.06 15.83
CA LEU A 447 23.40 -28.58 16.12
C LEU A 447 23.58 -30.08 15.80
N GLY A 448 22.68 -30.65 15.00
CA GLY A 448 22.77 -32.03 14.53
C GLY A 448 22.35 -33.10 15.53
N GLY A 449 21.66 -32.74 16.63
CA GLY A 449 21.18 -33.67 17.65
C GLY A 449 22.30 -34.31 18.50
N GLU A 450 23.56 -34.02 18.22
CA GLU A 450 24.71 -34.54 18.96
C GLU A 450 25.12 -33.64 20.13
N ILE A 451 24.70 -32.37 20.13
CA ILE A 451 24.97 -31.42 21.22
C ILE A 451 23.67 -31.25 22.02
N PRO A 452 23.67 -31.66 23.30
CA PRO A 452 22.53 -31.45 24.18
C PRO A 452 22.19 -29.95 24.33
N THR A 453 20.91 -29.63 24.39
CA THR A 453 20.42 -28.24 24.51
C THR A 453 20.94 -27.54 25.76
N GLU A 454 21.27 -28.32 26.83
CA GLU A 454 21.87 -27.83 28.07
C GLU A 454 23.30 -27.27 27.90
N MET A 455 23.95 -27.53 26.75
CA MET A 455 25.27 -26.97 26.43
C MET A 455 25.20 -25.66 25.68
N LEU A 456 23.98 -25.24 25.25
CA LEU A 456 23.76 -23.95 24.58
C LEU A 456 23.79 -22.82 25.62
N PRO A 457 24.17 -21.59 25.18
CA PRO A 457 24.02 -20.42 26.05
C PRO A 457 22.55 -20.22 26.44
N ASP A 458 22.30 -19.97 27.73
CA ASP A 458 20.95 -19.72 28.26
C ASP A 458 20.25 -18.57 27.51
N SER A 459 21.01 -17.59 27.03
CA SER A 459 20.50 -16.49 26.22
C SER A 459 19.87 -16.95 24.91
N LEU A 460 20.50 -17.92 24.22
CA LEU A 460 19.96 -18.45 22.95
C LEU A 460 18.73 -19.33 23.22
N VAL A 461 18.76 -20.13 24.25
CA VAL A 461 17.64 -21.00 24.63
C VAL A 461 16.43 -20.15 24.97
N SER A 462 16.58 -19.08 25.76
CA SER A 462 15.49 -18.18 26.14
C SER A 462 14.95 -17.36 24.98
N GLU A 463 15.71 -17.14 23.90
CA GLU A 463 15.26 -16.45 22.71
C GLU A 463 14.39 -17.32 21.79
N LEU A 464 14.58 -18.65 21.83
CA LEU A 464 13.88 -19.57 20.92
C LEU A 464 12.87 -20.46 21.67
N LYS A 465 12.91 -20.52 22.98
CA LYS A 465 12.04 -21.36 23.82
C LYS A 465 11.48 -20.55 24.98
N GLY A 466 10.18 -20.28 24.95
CA GLY A 466 9.41 -19.66 26.02
C GLY A 466 8.76 -20.69 26.95
N ASP A 467 7.84 -20.20 27.80
CA ASP A 467 7.12 -21.03 28.76
C ASP A 467 6.10 -21.96 28.07
N GLU A 468 5.37 -21.49 27.09
CA GLU A 468 4.32 -22.24 26.40
C GLU A 468 4.73 -22.70 24.99
N TYR A 469 5.57 -21.93 24.29
CA TYR A 469 5.93 -22.15 22.89
C TYR A 469 7.44 -22.19 22.68
N GLN A 470 7.85 -22.88 21.62
CA GLN A 470 9.20 -22.81 21.06
C GLN A 470 9.15 -22.43 19.56
N ILE A 471 10.13 -21.66 19.11
CA ILE A 471 10.26 -21.20 17.74
C ILE A 471 11.07 -22.21 16.94
N MET A 472 10.51 -22.65 15.82
CA MET A 472 11.19 -23.42 14.79
C MET A 472 11.19 -22.65 13.49
N MET A 473 12.21 -22.79 12.67
CA MET A 473 12.36 -22.06 11.40
C MET A 473 12.32 -23.04 10.23
N VAL A 474 11.57 -22.69 9.22
CA VAL A 474 11.48 -23.42 7.94
C VAL A 474 11.70 -22.44 6.81
N SER A 475 12.55 -22.85 5.86
CA SER A 475 12.82 -22.05 4.66
C SER A 475 12.47 -22.83 3.40
N THR A 476 11.89 -22.11 2.41
CA THR A 476 11.45 -22.68 1.12
C THR A 476 12.18 -22.03 -0.04
#